data_4cfa8cc70bbc24b4077f10efb38d73f2
#
_entry.id   4cfa8cc70bbc24b4077f10efb38d73f2
#
_cell.length_a   1.000
_cell.length_b   1.000
_cell.length_c   1.000
_cell.angle_alpha   90.00
_cell.angle_beta   90.00
_cell.angle_gamma   90.00
#
_symmetry.space_group_name_H-M   'P 1'
#
loop_
_entity.id
_entity.type
_entity.pdbx_description
1 polymer ?
#
loop_
_entity_poly.entity_id
_entity_poly.type
_entity_poly.pdbx_seq_one_letter_code
_entity_poly.pdbx_strand_id
1 'polypeptide(L)'
;MVREHRVGVALERLVASGVLSGDQRTAVLRAVDAEERAERAGAGRMIAEVVAYLGAGLIAAGVALFLGRAWSEVAQTGRVVLLLVVAGCAMAGGVLLAGGCDGVFRRVPIASAGRTRLAAVLLALAAGAVCGAVITAFGGHGDDGVEIAAAFAGFATAVLGYLLVPTVLGMVVTGAFGTGAVVSATSELFGYRSAWPGVLLLLFGALWSLLAWRRLFVAEWAGYLIGGAIAVGGAQTVTPGDSLWRPGLTALIGVLALALYALRREPVLVLGGAAAIAIAVAQTVAEYTDGGPVAASVVLAIGALVLTVGLVVLLTAPKRAG
;
A
#
# COMPACT_ATOMS: atom_id res chain seq x y z
N MET A 1 38.19 -8.44 11.87
CA MET A 1 39.59 -8.91 12.06
C MET A 1 40.48 -8.78 10.83
N VAL A 2 40.21 -9.39 9.64
CA VAL A 2 41.09 -9.29 8.46
C VAL A 2 41.14 -7.88 7.87
N ARG A 3 40.03 -7.15 7.87
CA ARG A 3 39.90 -5.78 7.32
C ARG A 3 40.56 -4.75 8.24
N GLU A 4 40.34 -4.84 9.52
CA GLU A 4 40.97 -3.99 10.57
C GLU A 4 42.50 -4.10 10.53
N HIS A 5 43.00 -5.33 10.40
CA HIS A 5 44.47 -5.57 10.32
C HIS A 5 45.06 -4.92 9.05
N ARG A 6 44.36 -4.98 7.90
CA ARG A 6 44.82 -4.34 6.66
C ARG A 6 44.82 -2.82 6.73
N VAL A 7 43.79 -2.23 7.35
CA VAL A 7 43.70 -0.78 7.54
C VAL A 7 44.79 -0.30 8.49
N GLY A 8 45.04 -1.04 9.61
CA GLY A 8 46.09 -0.72 10.54
C GLY A 8 47.48 -0.72 9.90
N VAL A 9 47.83 -1.75 9.12
CA VAL A 9 49.10 -1.86 8.40
C VAL A 9 49.24 -0.77 7.32
N ALA A 10 48.17 -0.41 6.62
CA ALA A 10 48.23 0.67 5.64
C ALA A 10 48.50 2.03 6.30
N LEU A 11 47.82 2.31 7.42
CA LEU A 11 48.02 3.54 8.19
C LEU A 11 49.42 3.63 8.80
N GLU A 12 50.00 2.52 9.23
CA GLU A 12 51.40 2.47 9.72
C GLU A 12 52.42 2.85 8.62
N ARG A 13 52.20 2.37 7.40
CA ARG A 13 53.03 2.76 6.23
C ARG A 13 52.93 4.24 5.93
N LEU A 14 51.72 4.83 6.03
CA LEU A 14 51.52 6.26 5.79
C LEU A 14 52.17 7.13 6.89
N VAL A 15 52.20 6.65 8.11
CA VAL A 15 52.94 7.32 9.20
C VAL A 15 54.47 7.20 8.96
N ALA A 16 54.94 6.01 8.59
CA ALA A 16 56.39 5.78 8.33
C ALA A 16 56.88 6.59 7.12
N SER A 17 56.02 6.88 6.14
CA SER A 17 56.33 7.75 5.01
C SER A 17 56.19 9.25 5.27
N GLY A 18 55.77 9.65 6.48
CA GLY A 18 55.62 11.05 6.87
C GLY A 18 54.36 11.73 6.31
N VAL A 19 53.46 10.99 5.65
CA VAL A 19 52.20 11.49 5.10
C VAL A 19 51.15 11.75 6.17
N LEU A 20 51.17 10.95 7.27
CA LEU A 20 50.28 11.09 8.42
C LEU A 20 51.04 11.24 9.70
N SER A 21 50.53 12.06 10.63
CA SER A 21 51.05 12.09 12.00
C SER A 21 50.47 10.94 12.84
N GLY A 22 51.14 10.59 13.94
CA GLY A 22 50.66 9.57 14.89
C GLY A 22 49.26 9.90 15.46
N ASP A 23 49.01 11.18 15.69
CA ASP A 23 47.68 11.66 16.15
C ASP A 23 46.59 11.53 15.12
N GLN A 24 46.93 11.82 13.85
CA GLN A 24 46.01 11.63 12.73
C GLN A 24 45.69 10.15 12.51
N ARG A 25 46.66 9.24 12.62
CA ARG A 25 46.43 7.79 12.59
C ARG A 25 45.43 7.36 13.66
N THR A 26 45.64 7.84 14.89
CA THR A 26 44.75 7.50 16.03
C THR A 26 43.30 8.05 15.82
N ALA A 27 43.18 9.25 15.22
CA ALA A 27 41.90 9.84 14.92
C ALA A 27 41.15 9.03 13.83
N VAL A 28 41.86 8.61 12.78
CA VAL A 28 41.27 7.79 11.68
C VAL A 28 40.83 6.41 12.23
N LEU A 29 41.65 5.74 13.06
CA LEU A 29 41.26 4.47 13.66
C LEU A 29 39.99 4.60 14.52
N ARG A 30 39.93 5.65 15.37
CA ARG A 30 38.70 5.91 16.17
C ARG A 30 37.49 6.17 15.31
N ALA A 31 37.64 6.90 14.19
CA ALA A 31 36.53 7.17 13.27
C ALA A 31 36.04 5.87 12.60
N VAL A 32 36.96 5.01 12.14
CA VAL A 32 36.62 3.70 11.53
C VAL A 32 35.90 2.79 12.55
N ASP A 33 36.42 2.72 13.77
CA ASP A 33 35.80 1.92 14.85
C ASP A 33 34.43 2.46 15.28
N ALA A 34 34.21 3.77 15.19
CA ALA A 34 32.92 4.38 15.48
C ALA A 34 31.89 4.04 14.39
N GLU A 35 32.30 4.11 13.12
CA GLU A 35 31.45 3.75 11.97
C GLU A 35 31.06 2.26 11.99
N GLU A 36 32.02 1.37 12.22
CA GLU A 36 31.74 -0.08 12.33
C GLU A 36 30.80 -0.41 13.49
N ARG A 37 30.91 0.32 14.62
CA ARG A 37 29.98 0.16 15.73
C ARG A 37 28.58 0.66 15.37
N ALA A 38 28.48 1.76 14.64
CA ALA A 38 27.21 2.30 14.14
C ALA A 38 26.54 1.35 13.14
N GLU A 39 27.30 0.76 12.22
CA GLU A 39 26.80 -0.25 11.27
C GLU A 39 26.29 -1.52 11.98
N ARG A 40 27.06 -2.05 12.94
CA ARG A 40 26.64 -3.23 13.73
C ARG A 40 25.41 -2.95 14.60
N ALA A 41 25.32 -1.77 15.18
CA ALA A 41 24.13 -1.33 15.92
C ALA A 41 22.92 -1.17 15.01
N GLY A 42 23.11 -0.66 13.77
CA GLY A 42 22.07 -0.54 12.74
C GLY A 42 21.54 -1.90 12.30
N ALA A 43 22.43 -2.86 12.02
CA ALA A 43 22.05 -4.22 11.65
C ALA A 43 21.32 -4.96 12.77
N GLY A 44 21.80 -4.85 14.01
CA GLY A 44 21.14 -5.44 15.19
C GLY A 44 19.74 -4.86 15.42
N ARG A 45 19.57 -3.55 15.22
CA ARG A 45 18.28 -2.89 15.33
C ARG A 45 17.31 -3.35 14.23
N MET A 46 17.79 -3.50 13.01
CA MET A 46 17.00 -3.99 11.88
C MET A 46 16.52 -5.44 12.12
N ILE A 47 17.40 -6.32 12.59
CA ILE A 47 17.05 -7.71 12.95
C ILE A 47 16.02 -7.73 14.08
N ALA A 48 16.22 -6.93 15.12
CA ALA A 48 15.27 -6.84 16.23
C ALA A 48 13.90 -6.33 15.77
N GLU A 49 13.85 -5.37 14.85
CA GLU A 49 12.62 -4.88 14.27
C GLU A 49 11.90 -5.96 13.45
N VAL A 50 12.62 -6.70 12.60
CA VAL A 50 12.07 -7.83 11.84
C VAL A 50 11.53 -8.92 12.76
N VAL A 51 12.27 -9.31 13.79
CA VAL A 51 11.83 -10.32 14.76
C VAL A 51 10.60 -9.84 15.54
N ALA A 52 10.54 -8.56 15.91
CA ALA A 52 9.37 -7.98 16.57
C ALA A 52 8.13 -8.01 15.65
N TYR A 53 8.25 -7.67 14.38
CA TYR A 53 7.15 -7.77 13.42
C TYR A 53 6.70 -9.21 13.17
N LEU A 54 7.65 -10.15 13.04
CA LEU A 54 7.33 -11.58 12.93
C LEU A 54 6.60 -12.09 14.17
N GLY A 55 7.08 -11.74 15.36
CA GLY A 55 6.44 -12.09 16.62
C GLY A 55 5.02 -11.53 16.73
N ALA A 56 4.83 -10.25 16.41
CA ALA A 56 3.52 -9.62 16.38
C ALA A 56 2.59 -10.29 15.36
N GLY A 57 3.09 -10.63 14.17
CA GLY A 57 2.35 -11.33 13.14
C GLY A 57 1.91 -12.74 13.57
N LEU A 58 2.80 -13.49 14.21
CA LEU A 58 2.49 -14.82 14.74
C LEU A 58 1.47 -14.77 15.89
N ILE A 59 1.57 -13.78 16.78
CA ILE A 59 0.57 -13.56 17.84
C ILE A 59 -0.77 -13.22 17.21
N ALA A 60 -0.82 -12.31 16.24
CA ALA A 60 -2.04 -11.93 15.54
C ALA A 60 -2.67 -13.14 14.82
N ALA A 61 -1.86 -13.94 14.13
CA ALA A 61 -2.32 -15.17 13.48
C ALA A 61 -2.83 -16.21 14.49
N GLY A 62 -2.14 -16.41 15.62
CA GLY A 62 -2.56 -17.29 16.69
C GLY A 62 -3.88 -16.86 17.32
N VAL A 63 -4.02 -15.57 17.59
CA VAL A 63 -5.29 -14.98 18.07
C VAL A 63 -6.40 -15.16 17.05
N ALA A 64 -6.15 -14.93 15.76
CA ALA A 64 -7.13 -15.12 14.70
C ALA A 64 -7.59 -16.59 14.58
N LEU A 65 -6.65 -17.54 14.66
CA LEU A 65 -6.96 -18.97 14.64
C LEU A 65 -7.74 -19.42 15.87
N PHE A 66 -7.35 -18.93 17.05
CA PHE A 66 -8.04 -19.23 18.31
C PHE A 66 -9.46 -18.65 18.30
N LEU A 67 -9.60 -17.37 17.93
CA LEU A 67 -10.89 -16.71 17.80
C LEU A 67 -11.75 -17.39 16.73
N GLY A 68 -11.19 -17.80 15.59
CA GLY A 68 -11.90 -18.49 14.53
C GLY A 68 -12.54 -19.81 14.99
N ARG A 69 -11.93 -20.50 15.94
CA ARG A 69 -12.46 -21.74 16.52
C ARG A 69 -13.45 -21.49 17.66
N ALA A 70 -13.14 -20.57 18.57
CA ALA A 70 -14.01 -20.19 19.66
C ALA A 70 -15.18 -19.30 19.21
N TRP A 71 -15.06 -18.69 18.01
CA TRP A 71 -16.06 -17.73 17.50
C TRP A 71 -17.45 -18.33 17.36
N SER A 72 -17.53 -19.60 16.94
CA SER A 72 -18.81 -20.32 16.79
C SER A 72 -19.51 -20.60 18.14
N GLU A 73 -18.77 -20.69 19.23
CA GLU A 73 -19.27 -20.98 20.57
C GLU A 73 -19.76 -19.74 21.32
N VAL A 74 -19.25 -18.54 20.90
CA VAL A 74 -19.66 -17.27 21.51
C VAL A 74 -21.03 -16.85 20.97
N ALA A 75 -21.94 -16.48 21.81
CA ALA A 75 -23.25 -15.96 21.42
C ALA A 75 -23.07 -14.69 20.53
N GLN A 76 -23.98 -14.47 19.58
CA GLN A 76 -23.94 -13.35 18.65
C GLN A 76 -23.74 -12.00 19.35
N THR A 77 -24.50 -11.75 20.43
CA THR A 77 -24.37 -10.53 21.25
C THR A 77 -22.95 -10.36 21.81
N GLY A 78 -22.37 -11.47 22.32
CA GLY A 78 -21.00 -11.45 22.84
C GLY A 78 -19.96 -11.08 21.77
N ARG A 79 -20.11 -11.59 20.52
CA ARG A 79 -19.24 -11.23 19.39
C ARG A 79 -19.35 -9.75 19.05
N VAL A 80 -20.56 -9.22 18.99
CA VAL A 80 -20.80 -7.80 18.68
C VAL A 80 -20.18 -6.92 19.76
N VAL A 81 -20.42 -7.23 21.04
CA VAL A 81 -19.83 -6.47 22.15
C VAL A 81 -18.31 -6.50 22.11
N LEU A 82 -17.71 -7.69 21.87
CA LEU A 82 -16.27 -7.82 21.75
C LEU A 82 -15.69 -6.95 20.62
N LEU A 83 -16.33 -6.98 19.43
CA LEU A 83 -15.87 -6.18 18.29
C LEU A 83 -16.01 -4.67 18.56
N LEU A 84 -17.10 -4.23 19.21
CA LEU A 84 -17.28 -2.83 19.57
C LEU A 84 -16.28 -2.38 20.65
N VAL A 85 -15.94 -3.23 21.61
CA VAL A 85 -14.89 -2.95 22.61
C VAL A 85 -13.54 -2.82 21.93
N VAL A 86 -13.19 -3.74 21.02
CA VAL A 86 -11.95 -3.67 20.23
C VAL A 86 -11.92 -2.39 19.39
N ALA A 87 -13.01 -2.05 18.71
CA ALA A 87 -13.11 -0.83 17.92
C ALA A 87 -12.91 0.43 18.79
N GLY A 88 -13.59 0.49 19.93
CA GLY A 88 -13.48 1.61 20.88
C GLY A 88 -12.06 1.77 21.45
N CYS A 89 -11.48 0.66 21.92
CA CYS A 89 -10.09 0.65 22.43
C CYS A 89 -9.09 1.02 21.36
N ALA A 90 -9.24 0.51 20.13
CA ALA A 90 -8.37 0.82 19.01
C ALA A 90 -8.51 2.28 18.57
N MET A 91 -9.72 2.81 18.50
CA MET A 91 -9.97 4.23 18.21
C MET A 91 -9.38 5.13 19.28
N ALA A 92 -9.66 4.86 20.56
CA ALA A 92 -9.10 5.64 21.68
C ALA A 92 -7.58 5.57 21.71
N GLY A 93 -6.99 4.37 21.57
CA GLY A 93 -5.54 4.18 21.49
C GLY A 93 -4.90 4.94 20.32
N GLY A 94 -5.54 4.90 19.14
CA GLY A 94 -5.09 5.65 17.95
C GLY A 94 -5.09 7.15 18.19
N VAL A 95 -6.17 7.71 18.77
CA VAL A 95 -6.29 9.13 19.11
C VAL A 95 -5.27 9.55 20.18
N LEU A 96 -5.10 8.74 21.24
CA LEU A 96 -4.11 9.03 22.29
C LEU A 96 -2.68 9.05 21.76
N LEU A 97 -2.33 8.11 20.87
CA LEU A 97 -1.02 8.06 20.22
C LEU A 97 -0.81 9.23 19.25
N ALA A 98 -1.89 9.75 18.66
CA ALA A 98 -1.86 10.93 17.80
C ALA A 98 -1.64 12.26 18.59
N GLY A 99 -1.53 12.20 19.90
CA GLY A 99 -1.34 13.38 20.76
C GLY A 99 -2.62 13.82 21.47
N GLY A 100 -3.61 12.96 21.55
CA GLY A 100 -4.92 13.24 22.16
C GLY A 100 -5.75 14.24 21.33
N CYS A 101 -6.81 14.78 21.94
CA CYS A 101 -7.69 15.75 21.28
C CYS A 101 -6.92 17.03 20.83
N ASP A 102 -5.97 17.50 21.63
CA ASP A 102 -5.17 18.68 21.30
C ASP A 102 -4.25 18.45 20.09
N GLY A 103 -3.62 17.28 19.98
CA GLY A 103 -2.75 16.92 18.85
C GLY A 103 -3.53 16.82 17.54
N VAL A 104 -4.73 16.26 17.60
CA VAL A 104 -5.63 16.07 16.45
C VAL A 104 -6.15 17.43 15.94
N PHE A 105 -6.66 18.28 16.81
CA PHE A 105 -7.25 19.57 16.42
C PHE A 105 -6.20 20.62 16.04
N ARG A 106 -5.03 20.62 16.68
CA ARG A 106 -3.95 21.59 16.40
C ARG A 106 -2.97 21.14 15.32
N ARG A 107 -3.13 19.94 14.74
CA ARG A 107 -2.22 19.35 13.73
C ARG A 107 -0.75 19.41 14.14
N VAL A 108 -0.46 19.19 15.42
CA VAL A 108 0.91 19.15 15.92
C VAL A 108 1.58 17.91 15.35
N PRO A 109 2.78 18.03 14.73
CA PRO A 109 3.47 16.85 14.18
C PRO A 109 3.73 15.83 15.28
N ILE A 110 3.35 14.55 15.03
CA ILE A 110 3.59 13.45 15.99
C ILE A 110 5.10 13.26 16.13
N ALA A 111 5.61 13.33 17.36
CA ALA A 111 7.04 13.38 17.67
C ALA A 111 7.86 12.15 17.23
N SER A 112 7.23 11.01 16.86
CA SER A 112 7.95 9.83 16.39
C SER A 112 7.20 9.06 15.30
N ALA A 113 7.93 8.63 14.26
CA ALA A 113 7.38 7.83 13.16
C ALA A 113 6.73 6.51 13.62
N GLY A 114 7.25 5.90 14.70
CA GLY A 114 6.69 4.68 15.27
C GLY A 114 5.29 4.88 15.86
N ARG A 115 5.06 5.98 16.56
CA ARG A 115 3.73 6.31 17.13
C ARG A 115 2.70 6.57 16.03
N THR A 116 3.09 7.26 14.96
CA THR A 116 2.21 7.50 13.80
C THR A 116 1.80 6.19 13.12
N ARG A 117 2.76 5.28 12.92
CA ARG A 117 2.48 3.96 12.31
C ARG A 117 1.54 3.14 13.19
N LEU A 118 1.79 3.08 14.50
CA LEU A 118 0.96 2.34 15.43
C LEU A 118 -0.47 2.95 15.52
N ALA A 119 -0.60 4.27 15.56
CA ALA A 119 -1.89 4.95 15.52
C ALA A 119 -2.66 4.61 14.25
N ALA A 120 -1.99 4.62 13.09
CA ALA A 120 -2.62 4.24 11.81
C ALA A 120 -3.10 2.79 11.79
N VAL A 121 -2.33 1.85 12.34
CA VAL A 121 -2.73 0.44 12.46
C VAL A 121 -3.94 0.28 13.39
N LEU A 122 -3.94 0.95 14.53
CA LEU A 122 -5.08 0.91 15.45
C LEU A 122 -6.35 1.47 14.81
N LEU A 123 -6.25 2.59 14.10
CA LEU A 123 -7.40 3.18 13.39
C LEU A 123 -7.91 2.27 12.25
N ALA A 124 -7.00 1.59 11.55
CA ALA A 124 -7.37 0.58 10.56
C ALA A 124 -8.08 -0.62 11.19
N LEU A 125 -7.60 -1.09 12.34
CA LEU A 125 -8.23 -2.15 13.13
C LEU A 125 -9.63 -1.72 13.61
N ALA A 126 -9.79 -0.48 14.05
CA ALA A 126 -11.09 0.07 14.45
C ALA A 126 -12.10 0.02 13.29
N ALA A 127 -11.69 0.41 12.07
CA ALA A 127 -12.57 0.34 10.90
C ALA A 127 -12.99 -1.10 10.57
N GLY A 128 -12.05 -2.05 10.62
CA GLY A 128 -12.35 -3.47 10.44
C GLY A 128 -13.28 -4.03 11.52
N ALA A 129 -13.05 -3.66 12.78
CA ALA A 129 -13.86 -4.12 13.91
C ALA A 129 -15.30 -3.55 13.86
N VAL A 130 -15.48 -2.29 13.45
CA VAL A 130 -16.81 -1.69 13.24
C VAL A 130 -17.56 -2.40 12.12
N CYS A 131 -16.90 -2.61 10.97
CA CYS A 131 -17.48 -3.35 9.85
C CYS A 131 -17.91 -4.77 10.29
N GLY A 132 -17.01 -5.49 10.96
CA GLY A 132 -17.29 -6.82 11.48
C GLY A 132 -18.42 -6.85 12.52
N ALA A 133 -18.53 -5.81 13.37
CA ALA A 133 -19.62 -5.70 14.35
C ALA A 133 -20.97 -5.56 13.66
N VAL A 134 -21.07 -4.75 12.60
CA VAL A 134 -22.32 -4.58 11.83
C VAL A 134 -22.72 -5.88 11.14
N ILE A 135 -21.77 -6.55 10.44
CA ILE A 135 -22.03 -7.85 9.81
C ILE A 135 -22.50 -8.87 10.84
N THR A 136 -21.83 -8.93 12.01
CA THR A 136 -22.18 -9.91 13.05
C THR A 136 -23.54 -9.59 13.69
N ALA A 137 -23.87 -8.31 13.86
CA ALA A 137 -25.13 -7.89 14.50
C ALA A 137 -26.35 -8.20 13.63
N PHE A 138 -26.25 -8.01 12.33
CA PHE A 138 -27.42 -8.05 11.42
C PHE A 138 -27.37 -9.21 10.41
N GLY A 139 -26.19 -9.78 10.11
CA GLY A 139 -26.00 -10.80 9.06
C GLY A 139 -26.73 -12.13 9.31
N GLY A 140 -27.27 -12.38 10.50
CA GLY A 140 -28.05 -13.59 10.81
C GLY A 140 -29.56 -13.51 10.49
N HIS A 141 -30.05 -12.34 10.07
CA HIS A 141 -31.49 -12.09 9.88
C HIS A 141 -31.94 -12.14 8.42
N GLY A 142 -31.00 -12.38 7.48
CA GLY A 142 -31.31 -12.41 6.03
C GLY A 142 -31.72 -11.04 5.47
N ASP A 143 -31.38 -9.97 6.19
CA ASP A 143 -31.67 -8.60 5.75
C ASP A 143 -30.76 -8.22 4.58
N ASP A 144 -31.38 -7.97 3.43
CA ASP A 144 -30.76 -7.33 2.30
C ASP A 144 -30.23 -5.95 2.74
N GLY A 145 -28.98 -5.62 2.42
CA GLY A 145 -28.39 -4.32 2.80
C GLY A 145 -27.45 -4.32 4.02
N VAL A 146 -27.33 -5.41 4.76
CA VAL A 146 -26.36 -5.52 5.88
C VAL A 146 -24.94 -5.32 5.38
N GLU A 147 -24.60 -5.86 4.21
CA GLU A 147 -23.28 -5.70 3.60
C GLU A 147 -23.00 -4.24 3.25
N ILE A 148 -24.01 -3.52 2.75
CA ILE A 148 -23.93 -2.07 2.49
C ILE A 148 -23.67 -1.32 3.79
N ALA A 149 -24.51 -1.54 4.80
CA ALA A 149 -24.37 -0.86 6.09
C ALA A 149 -22.99 -1.09 6.73
N ALA A 150 -22.50 -2.34 6.70
CA ALA A 150 -21.20 -2.71 7.22
C ALA A 150 -20.05 -2.05 6.44
N ALA A 151 -20.09 -2.07 5.12
CA ALA A 151 -19.07 -1.46 4.28
C ALA A 151 -19.03 0.07 4.46
N PHE A 152 -20.18 0.73 4.51
CA PHE A 152 -20.26 2.17 4.80
C PHE A 152 -19.82 2.54 6.21
N ALA A 153 -20.14 1.74 7.21
CA ALA A 153 -19.68 1.95 8.60
C ALA A 153 -18.16 1.81 8.68
N GLY A 154 -17.58 0.79 8.03
CA GLY A 154 -16.14 0.61 7.90
C GLY A 154 -15.48 1.77 7.15
N PHE A 155 -16.07 2.19 6.02
CA PHE A 155 -15.59 3.33 5.24
C PHE A 155 -15.62 4.64 6.02
N ALA A 156 -16.71 4.96 6.67
CA ALA A 156 -16.83 6.17 7.49
C ALA A 156 -15.80 6.18 8.63
N THR A 157 -15.60 5.03 9.30
CA THR A 157 -14.57 4.88 10.33
C THR A 157 -13.16 5.02 9.77
N ALA A 158 -12.88 4.46 8.59
CA ALA A 158 -11.60 4.59 7.91
C ALA A 158 -11.30 6.04 7.49
N VAL A 159 -12.30 6.75 6.93
CA VAL A 159 -12.20 8.18 6.60
C VAL A 159 -11.90 8.98 7.86
N LEU A 160 -12.65 8.76 8.95
CA LEU A 160 -12.40 9.43 10.23
C LEU A 160 -10.97 9.15 10.71
N GLY A 161 -10.53 7.91 10.69
CA GLY A 161 -9.17 7.51 11.05
C GLY A 161 -8.11 8.22 10.21
N TYR A 162 -8.32 8.33 8.89
CA TYR A 162 -7.42 9.06 8.00
C TYR A 162 -7.40 10.57 8.31
N LEU A 163 -8.54 11.18 8.58
CA LEU A 163 -8.61 12.61 8.93
C LEU A 163 -7.92 12.91 10.25
N LEU A 164 -7.98 11.98 11.22
CA LEU A 164 -7.30 12.11 12.52
C LEU A 164 -5.78 11.92 12.40
N VAL A 165 -5.35 10.90 11.65
CA VAL A 165 -3.93 10.55 11.44
C VAL A 165 -3.68 10.30 9.96
N PRO A 166 -3.36 11.35 9.19
CA PRO A 166 -3.15 11.22 7.76
C PRO A 166 -1.87 10.44 7.47
N THR A 167 -2.03 9.20 6.99
CA THR A 167 -0.96 8.25 6.67
C THR A 167 -1.28 7.50 5.39
N VAL A 168 -0.23 6.95 4.74
CA VAL A 168 -0.41 6.10 3.55
C VAL A 168 -1.26 4.86 3.88
N LEU A 169 -1.07 4.25 5.07
CA LEU A 169 -1.89 3.12 5.52
C LEU A 169 -3.36 3.52 5.64
N GLY A 170 -3.65 4.67 6.24
CA GLY A 170 -5.02 5.22 6.33
C GLY A 170 -5.65 5.42 4.95
N MET A 171 -4.88 5.90 3.96
CA MET A 171 -5.34 6.02 2.57
C MET A 171 -5.69 4.65 1.97
N VAL A 172 -4.84 3.65 2.15
CA VAL A 172 -5.07 2.27 1.65
C VAL A 172 -6.34 1.70 2.27
N VAL A 173 -6.50 1.81 3.57
CA VAL A 173 -7.68 1.30 4.30
C VAL A 173 -8.96 2.03 3.86
N THR A 174 -8.91 3.35 3.72
CA THR A 174 -10.04 4.14 3.23
C THR A 174 -10.39 3.76 1.79
N GLY A 175 -9.41 3.57 0.92
CA GLY A 175 -9.61 3.11 -0.46
C GLY A 175 -10.24 1.71 -0.51
N ALA A 176 -9.76 0.79 0.31
CA ALA A 176 -10.27 -0.58 0.38
C ALA A 176 -11.74 -0.63 0.86
N PHE A 177 -12.06 0.04 1.97
CA PHE A 177 -13.44 0.11 2.47
C PHE A 177 -14.36 0.90 1.53
N GLY A 178 -13.84 1.97 0.88
CA GLY A 178 -14.59 2.71 -0.14
C GLY A 178 -14.91 1.84 -1.36
N THR A 179 -13.96 1.04 -1.82
CA THR A 179 -14.19 0.04 -2.87
C THR A 179 -15.24 -0.97 -2.45
N GLY A 180 -15.16 -1.52 -1.24
CA GLY A 180 -16.17 -2.41 -0.67
C GLY A 180 -17.56 -1.77 -0.63
N ALA A 181 -17.65 -0.53 -0.17
CA ALA A 181 -18.91 0.20 -0.10
C ALA A 181 -19.55 0.43 -1.48
N VAL A 182 -18.73 0.78 -2.49
CA VAL A 182 -19.21 0.92 -3.87
C VAL A 182 -19.69 -0.41 -4.42
N VAL A 183 -18.94 -1.50 -4.23
CA VAL A 183 -19.31 -2.83 -4.71
C VAL A 183 -20.59 -3.32 -4.04
N SER A 184 -20.69 -3.27 -2.71
CA SER A 184 -21.87 -3.72 -1.97
C SER A 184 -23.11 -2.93 -2.38
N ALA A 185 -23.03 -1.59 -2.41
CA ALA A 185 -24.16 -0.75 -2.79
C ALA A 185 -24.64 -1.00 -4.22
N THR A 186 -23.72 -1.20 -5.16
CA THR A 186 -24.08 -1.41 -6.56
C THR A 186 -24.58 -2.81 -6.84
N SER A 187 -24.05 -3.81 -6.16
CA SER A 187 -24.49 -5.19 -6.28
C SER A 187 -25.92 -5.37 -5.79
N GLU A 188 -26.28 -4.67 -4.72
CA GLU A 188 -27.62 -4.66 -4.16
C GLU A 188 -28.62 -3.93 -5.07
N LEU A 189 -28.25 -2.73 -5.53
CA LEU A 189 -29.15 -1.89 -6.33
C LEU A 189 -29.36 -2.39 -7.76
N PHE A 190 -28.33 -2.96 -8.38
CA PHE A 190 -28.32 -3.30 -9.82
C PHE A 190 -28.06 -4.78 -10.09
N GLY A 191 -27.78 -5.58 -9.07
CA GLY A 191 -27.43 -7.00 -9.18
C GLY A 191 -25.97 -7.23 -9.58
N TYR A 192 -25.44 -8.38 -9.19
CA TYR A 192 -24.02 -8.78 -9.40
C TYR A 192 -23.64 -8.95 -10.88
N ARG A 193 -24.62 -9.12 -11.79
CA ARG A 193 -24.37 -9.29 -13.23
C ARG A 193 -24.46 -8.00 -14.03
N SER A 194 -24.66 -6.86 -13.37
CA SER A 194 -24.73 -5.57 -14.06
C SER A 194 -23.33 -4.98 -14.30
N ALA A 195 -23.22 -4.07 -15.25
CA ALA A 195 -21.99 -3.32 -15.51
C ALA A 195 -21.75 -2.17 -14.50
N TRP A 196 -22.77 -1.82 -13.72
CA TRP A 196 -22.74 -0.66 -12.83
C TRP A 196 -21.66 -0.70 -11.75
N PRO A 197 -21.37 -1.86 -11.08
CA PRO A 197 -20.27 -1.94 -10.13
C PRO A 197 -18.96 -1.50 -10.73
N GLY A 198 -18.63 -1.95 -11.94
CA GLY A 198 -17.42 -1.57 -12.64
C GLY A 198 -17.38 -0.09 -13.01
N VAL A 199 -18.49 0.45 -13.53
CA VAL A 199 -18.59 1.89 -13.88
C VAL A 199 -18.41 2.77 -12.64
N LEU A 200 -19.06 2.45 -11.53
CA LEU A 200 -18.93 3.24 -10.31
C LEU A 200 -17.55 3.10 -9.65
N LEU A 201 -16.90 1.94 -9.77
CA LEU A 201 -15.50 1.78 -9.37
C LEU A 201 -14.56 2.62 -10.24
N LEU A 202 -14.79 2.68 -11.56
CA LEU A 202 -14.04 3.57 -12.46
C LEU A 202 -14.17 5.04 -12.03
N LEU A 203 -15.40 5.48 -11.76
CA LEU A 203 -15.67 6.84 -11.29
C LEU A 203 -15.05 7.10 -9.92
N PHE A 204 -15.10 6.13 -9.00
CA PHE A 204 -14.47 6.24 -7.69
C PHE A 204 -12.94 6.31 -7.78
N GLY A 205 -12.30 5.49 -8.62
CA GLY A 205 -10.88 5.55 -8.90
C GLY A 205 -10.44 6.87 -9.55
N ALA A 206 -11.25 7.39 -10.47
CA ALA A 206 -11.05 8.70 -11.10
C ALA A 206 -11.19 9.83 -10.07
N LEU A 207 -12.22 9.79 -9.21
CA LEU A 207 -12.40 10.74 -8.11
C LEU A 207 -11.21 10.70 -7.15
N TRP A 208 -10.73 9.49 -6.78
CA TRP A 208 -9.57 9.33 -5.92
C TRP A 208 -8.31 9.93 -6.53
N SER A 209 -8.08 9.70 -7.83
CA SER A 209 -6.96 10.31 -8.57
C SER A 209 -7.09 11.82 -8.67
N LEU A 210 -8.31 12.35 -8.80
CA LEU A 210 -8.59 13.79 -8.80
C LEU A 210 -8.31 14.41 -7.41
N LEU A 211 -8.64 13.73 -6.32
CA LEU A 211 -8.31 14.19 -4.96
C LEU A 211 -6.78 14.21 -4.75
N ALA A 212 -6.05 13.22 -5.29
CA ALA A 212 -4.59 13.22 -5.32
C ALA A 212 -4.06 14.41 -6.13
N TRP A 213 -4.64 14.68 -7.30
CA TRP A 213 -4.29 15.85 -8.10
C TRP A 213 -4.49 17.16 -7.34
N ARG A 214 -5.56 17.28 -6.57
CA ARG A 214 -5.83 18.45 -5.72
C ARG A 214 -4.94 18.54 -4.47
N ARG A 215 -3.99 17.60 -4.32
CA ARG A 215 -3.06 17.53 -3.18
C ARG A 215 -3.76 17.42 -1.82
N LEU A 216 -4.93 16.80 -1.81
CA LEU A 216 -5.68 16.57 -0.58
C LEU A 216 -5.13 15.40 0.25
N PHE A 217 -4.27 14.57 -0.36
CA PHE A 217 -3.65 13.43 0.30
C PHE A 217 -2.24 13.76 0.80
N VAL A 218 -1.84 13.11 1.90
CA VAL A 218 -0.49 13.23 2.48
C VAL A 218 0.60 12.75 1.52
N ALA A 219 0.30 11.74 0.69
CA ALA A 219 1.20 11.19 -0.31
C ALA A 219 0.50 11.15 -1.67
N GLU A 220 0.86 12.07 -2.56
CA GLU A 220 0.25 12.17 -3.90
C GLU A 220 0.44 10.86 -4.69
N TRP A 221 1.65 10.29 -4.64
CA TRP A 221 1.98 9.05 -5.32
C TRP A 221 1.11 7.85 -4.89
N ALA A 222 0.81 7.75 -3.59
CA ALA A 222 -0.07 6.70 -3.06
C ALA A 222 -1.53 6.92 -3.48
N GLY A 223 -1.96 8.18 -3.56
CA GLY A 223 -3.27 8.53 -4.08
C GLY A 223 -3.47 8.09 -5.53
N TYR A 224 -2.49 8.35 -6.41
CA TYR A 224 -2.54 7.87 -7.80
C TYR A 224 -2.48 6.35 -7.91
N LEU A 225 -1.66 5.70 -7.08
CA LEU A 225 -1.56 4.23 -7.07
C LEU A 225 -2.89 3.58 -6.68
N ILE A 226 -3.49 4.04 -5.59
CA ILE A 226 -4.78 3.51 -5.10
C ILE A 226 -5.89 3.80 -6.10
N GLY A 227 -6.00 5.04 -6.59
CA GLY A 227 -7.02 5.42 -7.57
C GLY A 227 -6.88 4.64 -8.89
N GLY A 228 -5.65 4.45 -9.37
CA GLY A 228 -5.35 3.62 -10.54
C GLY A 228 -5.71 2.15 -10.33
N ALA A 229 -5.36 1.58 -9.17
CA ALA A 229 -5.69 0.20 -8.84
C ALA A 229 -7.21 -0.02 -8.76
N ILE A 230 -7.96 0.91 -8.15
CA ILE A 230 -9.43 0.87 -8.09
C ILE A 230 -10.02 0.98 -9.50
N ALA A 231 -9.51 1.89 -10.34
CA ALA A 231 -9.98 2.05 -11.71
C ALA A 231 -9.71 0.80 -12.56
N VAL A 232 -8.53 0.21 -12.48
CA VAL A 232 -8.22 -1.05 -13.16
C VAL A 232 -9.11 -2.18 -12.65
N GLY A 233 -9.35 -2.29 -11.34
CA GLY A 233 -10.30 -3.23 -10.76
C GLY A 233 -11.72 -3.03 -11.32
N GLY A 234 -12.16 -1.77 -11.43
CA GLY A 234 -13.44 -1.42 -12.05
C GLY A 234 -13.53 -1.86 -13.50
N ALA A 235 -12.48 -1.62 -14.30
CA ALA A 235 -12.43 -2.05 -15.70
C ALA A 235 -12.62 -3.57 -15.88
N GLN A 236 -12.18 -4.38 -14.91
CA GLN A 236 -12.33 -5.84 -14.95
C GLN A 236 -13.77 -6.31 -14.73
N THR A 237 -14.62 -5.46 -14.15
CA THR A 237 -16.00 -5.81 -13.75
C THR A 237 -17.08 -5.17 -14.61
N VAL A 238 -16.74 -4.27 -15.57
CA VAL A 238 -17.73 -3.50 -16.37
C VAL A 238 -18.61 -4.39 -17.23
N THR A 239 -18.13 -5.52 -17.76
CA THR A 239 -18.93 -6.36 -18.66
C THR A 239 -18.67 -7.84 -18.45
N PRO A 240 -19.62 -8.58 -17.86
CA PRO A 240 -19.58 -10.04 -17.91
C PRO A 240 -19.95 -10.49 -19.32
N GLY A 241 -18.96 -10.82 -20.15
CA GLY A 241 -19.23 -11.51 -21.42
C GLY A 241 -18.64 -10.90 -22.71
N ASP A 242 -18.38 -9.60 -22.79
CA ASP A 242 -17.80 -8.98 -23.99
C ASP A 242 -16.27 -8.83 -23.84
N SER A 243 -15.54 -9.54 -24.70
CA SER A 243 -14.10 -9.73 -24.57
C SER A 243 -13.28 -8.44 -24.72
N LEU A 244 -13.70 -7.49 -25.53
CA LEU A 244 -12.88 -6.33 -25.90
C LEU A 244 -12.96 -5.12 -24.96
N TRP A 245 -14.00 -5.00 -24.15
CA TRP A 245 -14.16 -3.85 -23.25
C TRP A 245 -13.17 -3.85 -22.08
N ARG A 246 -12.89 -5.00 -21.48
CA ARG A 246 -11.96 -5.12 -20.36
C ARG A 246 -10.54 -4.64 -20.71
N PRO A 247 -9.87 -5.22 -21.73
CA PRO A 247 -8.56 -4.76 -22.13
C PRO A 247 -8.58 -3.32 -22.65
N GLY A 248 -9.66 -2.91 -23.37
CA GLY A 248 -9.80 -1.56 -23.88
C GLY A 248 -9.85 -0.50 -22.77
N LEU A 249 -10.66 -0.69 -21.74
CA LEU A 249 -10.73 0.20 -20.58
C LEU A 249 -9.43 0.20 -19.78
N THR A 250 -8.81 -0.97 -19.58
CA THR A 250 -7.52 -1.08 -18.89
C THR A 250 -6.42 -0.35 -19.64
N ALA A 251 -6.37 -0.48 -20.98
CA ALA A 251 -5.45 0.28 -21.83
C ALA A 251 -5.70 1.79 -21.75
N LEU A 252 -6.97 2.22 -21.78
CA LEU A 252 -7.35 3.62 -21.65
C LEU A 252 -6.86 4.21 -20.31
N ILE A 253 -7.04 3.49 -19.20
CA ILE A 253 -6.52 3.91 -17.88
C ILE A 253 -4.99 4.06 -17.95
N GLY A 254 -4.29 3.12 -18.57
CA GLY A 254 -2.85 3.18 -18.74
C GLY A 254 -2.40 4.41 -19.56
N VAL A 255 -3.07 4.69 -20.67
CA VAL A 255 -2.80 5.87 -21.50
C VAL A 255 -3.06 7.16 -20.74
N LEU A 256 -4.18 7.24 -19.99
CA LEU A 256 -4.51 8.41 -19.17
C LEU A 256 -3.48 8.62 -18.05
N ALA A 257 -2.99 7.55 -17.43
CA ALA A 257 -1.92 7.64 -16.42
C ALA A 257 -0.62 8.19 -17.03
N LEU A 258 -0.22 7.73 -18.22
CA LEU A 258 0.94 8.25 -18.94
C LEU A 258 0.75 9.71 -19.39
N ALA A 259 -0.45 10.09 -19.83
CA ALA A 259 -0.77 11.48 -20.16
C ALA A 259 -0.70 12.37 -18.90
N LEU A 260 -1.21 11.89 -17.77
CA LEU A 260 -1.12 12.58 -16.48
C LEU A 260 0.33 12.72 -16.01
N TYR A 261 1.19 11.73 -16.29
CA TYR A 261 2.62 11.82 -16.01
C TYR A 261 3.27 12.99 -16.77
N ALA A 262 2.89 13.27 -18.00
CA ALA A 262 3.42 14.42 -18.74
C ALA A 262 3.13 15.76 -18.01
N LEU A 263 2.04 15.83 -17.24
CA LEU A 263 1.64 17.01 -16.48
C LEU A 263 2.25 17.06 -15.06
N ARG A 264 2.38 15.90 -14.41
CA ARG A 264 2.74 15.83 -12.97
C ARG A 264 4.12 15.25 -12.69
N ARG A 265 4.73 14.51 -13.63
CA ARG A 265 6.04 13.87 -13.52
C ARG A 265 6.21 12.94 -12.31
N GLU A 266 5.12 12.38 -11.81
CA GLU A 266 5.15 11.41 -10.71
C GLU A 266 5.52 10.02 -11.24
N PRO A 267 6.62 9.39 -10.76
CA PRO A 267 7.10 8.10 -11.27
C PRO A 267 6.06 6.97 -11.21
N VAL A 268 5.19 7.03 -10.21
CA VAL A 268 4.11 6.04 -10.02
C VAL A 268 3.13 6.01 -11.18
N LEU A 269 2.92 7.13 -11.87
CA LEU A 269 2.04 7.21 -13.03
C LEU A 269 2.63 6.50 -14.25
N VAL A 270 3.97 6.54 -14.42
CA VAL A 270 4.64 5.78 -15.48
C VAL A 270 4.56 4.29 -15.20
N LEU A 271 4.91 3.88 -13.98
CA LEU A 271 4.89 2.47 -13.59
C LEU A 271 3.48 1.89 -13.64
N GLY A 272 2.50 2.62 -13.09
CA GLY A 272 1.09 2.22 -13.11
C GLY A 272 0.51 2.19 -14.52
N GLY A 273 0.82 3.22 -15.34
CA GLY A 273 0.38 3.29 -16.73
C GLY A 273 0.97 2.18 -17.59
N ALA A 274 2.27 1.92 -17.46
CA ALA A 274 2.94 0.82 -18.16
C ALA A 274 2.37 -0.54 -17.73
N ALA A 275 2.15 -0.75 -16.43
CA ALA A 275 1.55 -1.97 -15.91
C ALA A 275 0.12 -2.18 -16.44
N ALA A 276 -0.72 -1.14 -16.46
CA ALA A 276 -2.08 -1.21 -16.99
C ALA A 276 -2.08 -1.56 -18.48
N ILE A 277 -1.20 -0.97 -19.29
CA ILE A 277 -1.06 -1.31 -20.71
C ILE A 277 -0.57 -2.75 -20.88
N ALA A 278 0.41 -3.19 -20.07
CA ALA A 278 0.89 -4.57 -20.12
C ALA A 278 -0.21 -5.58 -19.78
N ILE A 279 -1.04 -5.29 -18.76
CA ILE A 279 -2.20 -6.11 -18.41
C ILE A 279 -3.20 -6.15 -19.57
N ALA A 280 -3.52 -5.01 -20.19
CA ALA A 280 -4.44 -4.94 -21.31
C ALA A 280 -3.95 -5.76 -22.52
N VAL A 281 -2.66 -5.66 -22.86
CA VAL A 281 -2.05 -6.46 -23.94
C VAL A 281 -2.12 -7.95 -23.60
N ALA A 282 -1.76 -8.34 -22.35
CA ALA A 282 -1.81 -9.73 -21.92
C ALA A 282 -3.23 -10.31 -21.99
N GLN A 283 -4.24 -9.53 -21.58
CA GLN A 283 -5.64 -9.92 -21.66
C GLN A 283 -6.10 -10.10 -23.13
N THR A 284 -5.77 -9.14 -23.98
CA THR A 284 -6.11 -9.21 -25.41
C THR A 284 -5.49 -10.44 -26.05
N VAL A 285 -4.20 -10.71 -25.81
CA VAL A 285 -3.53 -11.89 -26.35
C VAL A 285 -4.16 -13.18 -25.82
N ALA A 286 -4.49 -13.23 -24.52
CA ALA A 286 -5.11 -14.41 -23.93
C ALA A 286 -6.48 -14.72 -24.54
N GLU A 287 -7.29 -13.69 -24.84
CA GLU A 287 -8.58 -13.86 -25.48
C GLU A 287 -8.49 -14.39 -26.92
N TYR A 288 -7.50 -13.92 -27.71
CA TYR A 288 -7.31 -14.38 -29.08
C TYR A 288 -6.61 -15.74 -29.22
N THR A 289 -6.01 -16.26 -28.16
CA THR A 289 -5.19 -17.49 -28.19
C THR A 289 -5.69 -18.55 -27.20
N ASP A 290 -6.92 -18.43 -26.70
CA ASP A 290 -7.54 -19.32 -25.69
C ASP A 290 -6.66 -19.55 -24.44
N GLY A 291 -5.79 -18.59 -24.10
CA GLY A 291 -4.98 -18.61 -22.89
C GLY A 291 -3.87 -19.69 -22.84
N GLY A 292 -3.59 -20.36 -23.97
CA GLY A 292 -2.62 -21.44 -24.06
C GLY A 292 -1.15 -20.99 -23.98
N PRO A 293 -0.19 -21.93 -24.09
CA PRO A 293 1.26 -21.61 -24.07
C PRO A 293 1.69 -20.64 -25.18
N VAL A 294 0.93 -20.58 -26.26
CA VAL A 294 1.13 -19.59 -27.35
C VAL A 294 0.88 -18.17 -26.85
N ALA A 295 -0.16 -17.94 -26.02
CA ALA A 295 -0.41 -16.65 -25.42
C ALA A 295 0.79 -16.16 -24.59
N ALA A 296 1.31 -17.02 -23.74
CA ALA A 296 2.47 -16.71 -22.90
C ALA A 296 3.70 -16.34 -23.73
N SER A 297 3.98 -17.09 -24.81
CA SER A 297 5.12 -16.82 -25.70
C SER A 297 4.96 -15.51 -26.49
N VAL A 298 3.76 -15.16 -26.93
CA VAL A 298 3.49 -13.88 -27.61
C VAL A 298 3.67 -12.70 -26.64
N VAL A 299 3.12 -12.78 -25.43
CA VAL A 299 3.29 -11.72 -24.41
C VAL A 299 4.76 -11.54 -24.04
N LEU A 300 5.51 -12.65 -23.87
CA LEU A 300 6.95 -12.61 -23.62
C LEU A 300 7.71 -11.95 -24.75
N ALA A 301 7.38 -12.29 -26.02
CA ALA A 301 8.02 -11.70 -27.20
C ALA A 301 7.76 -10.19 -27.29
N ILE A 302 6.51 -9.75 -27.06
CA ILE A 302 6.15 -8.32 -27.02
C ILE A 302 6.90 -7.62 -25.88
N GLY A 303 6.93 -8.19 -24.69
CA GLY A 303 7.65 -7.64 -23.54
C GLY A 303 9.15 -7.52 -23.80
N ALA A 304 9.78 -8.54 -24.37
CA ALA A 304 11.18 -8.52 -24.74
C ALA A 304 11.48 -7.46 -25.81
N LEU A 305 10.61 -7.31 -26.80
CA LEU A 305 10.75 -6.28 -27.85
C LEU A 305 10.68 -4.87 -27.25
N VAL A 306 9.68 -4.59 -26.42
CA VAL A 306 9.51 -3.29 -25.76
C VAL A 306 10.69 -2.96 -24.86
N LEU A 307 11.17 -3.94 -24.10
CA LEU A 307 12.34 -3.79 -23.23
C LEU A 307 13.61 -3.51 -24.04
N THR A 308 13.82 -4.21 -25.14
CA THR A 308 14.97 -4.01 -26.04
C THR A 308 14.93 -2.62 -26.65
N VAL A 309 13.78 -2.18 -27.16
CA VAL A 309 13.61 -0.81 -27.71
C VAL A 309 13.88 0.24 -26.64
N GLY A 310 13.32 0.07 -25.45
CA GLY A 310 13.55 0.96 -24.32
C GLY A 310 15.03 1.07 -23.93
N LEU A 311 15.74 -0.07 -23.89
CA LEU A 311 17.17 -0.12 -23.60
C LEU A 311 18.00 0.58 -24.70
N VAL A 312 17.70 0.34 -25.97
CA VAL A 312 18.38 1.00 -27.10
C VAL A 312 18.19 2.51 -27.03
N VAL A 313 16.97 2.98 -26.78
CA VAL A 313 16.68 4.41 -26.63
C VAL A 313 17.46 5.02 -25.47
N LEU A 314 17.53 4.33 -24.32
CA LEU A 314 18.29 4.77 -23.15
C LEU A 314 19.80 4.86 -23.43
N LEU A 315 20.36 3.89 -24.16
CA LEU A 315 21.77 3.85 -24.50
C LEU A 315 22.17 4.85 -25.60
N THR A 316 21.24 5.19 -26.50
CA THR A 316 21.46 6.14 -27.60
C THR A 316 21.05 7.57 -27.25
N ALA A 317 20.36 7.79 -26.12
CA ALA A 317 19.99 9.13 -25.67
C ALA A 317 21.26 9.99 -25.45
N PRO A 318 21.36 11.18 -26.06
CA PRO A 318 22.52 12.05 -25.89
C PRO A 318 22.65 12.40 -24.39
N LYS A 319 23.84 12.17 -23.82
CA LYS A 319 24.17 12.63 -22.46
C LYS A 319 23.98 14.15 -22.45
N ARG A 320 22.95 14.63 -21.76
CA ARG A 320 22.82 16.04 -21.46
C ARG A 320 24.07 16.45 -20.70
N ALA A 321 24.93 17.24 -21.36
CA ALA A 321 26.01 17.92 -20.69
C ALA A 321 25.41 18.77 -19.57
N GLY A 322 25.74 18.42 -18.32
CA GLY A 322 25.36 19.17 -17.12
C GLY A 322 26.21 20.43 -16.98
#